data_9a674694e222da4aef7b760ecdf83034
#
_entry.id   9a674694e222da4aef7b760ecdf83034
#
_cell.length_a   1.000
_cell.length_b   1.000
_cell.length_c   1.000
_cell.angle_alpha   90.00
_cell.angle_beta   90.00
_cell.angle_gamma   90.00
#
_symmetry.space_group_name_H-M   'P 1'
#
loop_
_entity.id
_entity.type
_entity.pdbx_description
1 polymer ?
#
loop_
_entity_poly.entity_id
_entity_poly.type
_entity_poly.pdbx_seq_one_letter_code
_entity_poly.pdbx_strand_id
1 'polypeptide(L)'
;MKKGIKKSLVKKEKKASPFLNTFYQLIADIKTPEEAEEILPVVIPQTEIASIAKKIYLAKLLKEGVSYSKIREELGVSSATISQTAKWIKKSGLKLALNKVEADEWAEKWSSKIKQLFS
;
A
#
# COMPACT_ATOMS: atom_id res chain seq x y z
N MET A 1 -26.16 28.38 1.83
CA MET A 1 -26.23 27.38 1.29
C MET A 1 -25.25 27.07 0.55
N LYS A 2 -24.96 27.83 -0.08
CA LYS A 2 -24.12 27.49 -0.95
C LYS A 2 -22.82 27.20 -0.46
N LYS A 3 -22.31 27.71 0.64
CA LYS A 3 -21.07 27.44 1.04
C LYS A 3 -20.81 26.10 1.42
N GLY A 4 -21.47 25.57 2.32
CA GLY A 4 -21.26 24.23 2.68
C GLY A 4 -21.56 23.37 1.51
N ILE A 5 -22.46 23.83 0.74
CA ILE A 5 -22.87 23.10 -0.40
C ILE A 5 -21.76 23.07 -1.41
N LYS A 6 -21.03 24.15 -1.51
CA LYS A 6 -19.97 24.17 -2.43
C LYS A 6 -18.90 23.22 -2.07
N LYS A 7 -18.54 23.13 -0.86
CA LYS A 7 -17.53 22.22 -0.44
C LYS A 7 -18.03 20.86 -0.69
N SER A 8 -19.27 20.62 -0.45
CA SER A 8 -19.88 19.35 -0.67
C SER A 8 -19.83 18.99 -2.13
N LEU A 9 -20.04 19.96 -2.96
CA LEU A 9 -20.04 19.73 -4.38
C LEU A 9 -18.67 19.31 -4.87
N VAL A 10 -17.64 19.93 -4.36
CA VAL A 10 -16.31 19.57 -4.76
C VAL A 10 -16.03 18.12 -4.34
N LYS A 11 -16.41 17.75 -3.16
CA LYS A 11 -16.21 16.42 -2.71
C LYS A 11 -17.07 15.48 -3.49
N LYS A 12 -18.26 15.90 -3.80
CA LYS A 12 -19.17 15.10 -4.53
C LYS A 12 -18.63 14.84 -5.89
N GLU A 13 -18.05 15.80 -6.51
CA GLU A 13 -17.52 15.61 -7.82
C GLU A 13 -16.46 14.54 -7.80
N LYS A 14 -15.64 14.54 -6.79
CA LYS A 14 -14.63 13.53 -6.67
C LYS A 14 -15.29 12.23 -6.41
N LYS A 15 -16.37 12.23 -5.63
CA LYS A 15 -17.03 11.01 -5.32
C LYS A 15 -17.95 10.63 -6.42
N ALA A 16 -18.34 11.58 -7.25
CA ALA A 16 -19.30 11.31 -8.27
C ALA A 16 -18.78 10.44 -9.36
N SER A 17 -17.49 10.20 -9.41
CA SER A 17 -17.00 9.26 -10.36
C SER A 17 -17.44 7.87 -9.91
N PRO A 18 -18.44 7.28 -10.51
CA PRO A 18 -18.87 5.96 -10.09
C PRO A 18 -17.79 4.91 -10.34
N PHE A 19 -16.94 5.16 -11.32
CA PHE A 19 -15.86 4.25 -11.63
C PHE A 19 -14.87 4.16 -10.48
N LEU A 20 -14.42 5.30 -9.99
CA LEU A 20 -13.45 5.34 -8.91
C LEU A 20 -14.04 4.81 -7.61
N ASN A 21 -15.26 5.18 -7.33
CA ASN A 21 -15.93 4.70 -6.13
C ASN A 21 -16.04 3.19 -6.12
N THR A 22 -16.42 2.62 -7.26
CA THR A 22 -16.54 1.18 -7.38
C THR A 22 -15.20 0.49 -7.14
N PHE A 23 -14.15 1.06 -7.70
CA PHE A 23 -12.83 0.48 -7.54
C PHE A 23 -12.35 0.55 -6.07
N TYR A 24 -12.49 1.71 -5.47
CA TYR A 24 -12.08 1.87 -4.08
C TYR A 24 -12.89 0.96 -3.15
N GLN A 25 -14.16 0.80 -3.44
CA GLN A 25 -15.02 -0.07 -2.63
C GLN A 25 -14.59 -1.54 -2.78
N LEU A 26 -14.25 -1.94 -4.00
CA LEU A 26 -13.75 -3.29 -4.23
C LEU A 26 -12.49 -3.53 -3.40
N ILE A 27 -11.55 -2.60 -3.47
CA ILE A 27 -10.29 -2.72 -2.71
C ILE A 27 -10.58 -2.78 -1.22
N ALA A 28 -11.48 -1.91 -0.74
CA ALA A 28 -11.81 -1.85 0.68
C ALA A 28 -12.46 -3.12 1.19
N ASP A 29 -13.13 -3.84 0.30
CA ASP A 29 -13.85 -5.06 0.67
C ASP A 29 -13.03 -6.34 0.61
N ILE A 30 -11.81 -6.25 0.10
CA ILE A 30 -10.91 -7.40 0.10
C ILE A 30 -10.48 -7.65 1.54
N LYS A 31 -10.74 -8.84 2.03
CA LYS A 31 -10.51 -9.17 3.45
C LYS A 31 -9.24 -9.96 3.73
N THR A 32 -8.77 -10.73 2.79
CA THR A 32 -7.61 -11.58 3.03
C THR A 32 -6.62 -11.50 1.88
N PRO A 33 -5.35 -11.84 2.13
CA PRO A 33 -4.36 -11.90 1.04
C PRO A 33 -4.75 -12.89 -0.04
N GLU A 34 -5.39 -13.99 0.33
CA GLU A 34 -5.82 -15.00 -0.63
C GLU A 34 -6.87 -14.44 -1.58
N GLU A 35 -7.79 -13.65 -1.02
CA GLU A 35 -8.83 -13.02 -1.83
C GLU A 35 -8.20 -11.98 -2.76
N ALA A 36 -7.24 -11.22 -2.26
CA ALA A 36 -6.54 -10.23 -3.07
C ALA A 36 -5.81 -10.91 -4.22
N GLU A 37 -5.18 -12.03 -3.94
CA GLU A 37 -4.43 -12.77 -4.93
C GLU A 37 -5.34 -13.31 -6.03
N GLU A 38 -6.56 -13.58 -5.69
CA GLU A 38 -7.52 -14.09 -6.65
C GLU A 38 -8.13 -12.97 -7.50
N ILE A 39 -8.43 -11.84 -6.89
CA ILE A 39 -9.10 -10.73 -7.55
C ILE A 39 -8.18 -9.82 -8.35
N LEU A 40 -7.10 -9.37 -7.72
CA LEU A 40 -6.28 -8.33 -8.32
C LEU A 40 -5.65 -8.69 -9.67
N PRO A 41 -5.14 -9.91 -9.86
CA PRO A 41 -4.54 -10.24 -11.16
C PRO A 41 -5.52 -10.26 -12.32
N VAL A 42 -6.81 -10.34 -12.02
CA VAL A 42 -7.83 -10.32 -13.06
C VAL A 42 -8.16 -8.89 -13.46
N VAL A 43 -8.14 -7.96 -12.50
CA VAL A 43 -8.53 -6.59 -12.78
C VAL A 43 -7.36 -5.63 -13.04
N ILE A 44 -6.15 -6.03 -12.65
CA ILE A 44 -4.95 -5.21 -12.86
C ILE A 44 -3.91 -6.06 -13.57
N PRO A 45 -3.25 -5.53 -14.60
CA PRO A 45 -2.21 -6.30 -15.29
C PRO A 45 -1.13 -6.76 -14.32
N GLN A 46 -0.67 -7.98 -14.49
CA GLN A 46 0.32 -8.58 -13.60
C GLN A 46 1.60 -7.75 -13.49
N THR A 47 2.02 -7.16 -14.60
CA THR A 47 3.23 -6.33 -14.59
C THR A 47 3.05 -5.11 -13.71
N GLU A 48 1.86 -4.55 -13.67
CA GLU A 48 1.59 -3.39 -12.85
C GLU A 48 1.52 -3.77 -11.38
N ILE A 49 0.92 -4.91 -11.09
CA ILE A 49 0.88 -5.41 -9.71
C ILE A 49 2.31 -5.63 -9.21
N ALA A 50 3.16 -6.25 -10.02
CA ALA A 50 4.53 -6.51 -9.63
C ALA A 50 5.29 -5.21 -9.37
N SER A 51 5.07 -4.22 -10.21
CA SER A 51 5.72 -2.92 -10.06
C SER A 51 5.27 -2.21 -8.78
N ILE A 52 3.98 -2.23 -8.51
CA ILE A 52 3.43 -1.61 -7.31
C ILE A 52 3.94 -2.34 -6.07
N ALA A 53 3.94 -3.66 -6.11
CA ALA A 53 4.40 -4.47 -4.99
C ALA A 53 5.86 -4.17 -4.67
N LYS A 54 6.69 -4.08 -5.70
CA LYS A 54 8.10 -3.78 -5.51
C LYS A 54 8.32 -2.41 -4.90
N LYS A 55 7.55 -1.43 -5.33
CA LYS A 55 7.64 -0.09 -4.82
C LYS A 55 7.26 -0.02 -3.35
N ILE A 56 6.21 -0.72 -2.97
CA ILE A 56 5.77 -0.74 -1.58
C ILE A 56 6.82 -1.43 -0.72
N TYR A 57 7.38 -2.52 -1.20
CA TYR A 57 8.41 -3.24 -0.45
C TYR A 57 9.67 -2.39 -0.29
N LEU A 58 10.04 -1.69 -1.35
CA LEU A 58 11.17 -0.76 -1.33
C LEU A 58 10.94 0.34 -0.29
N ALA A 59 9.74 0.91 -0.26
CA ALA A 59 9.41 1.94 0.70
C ALA A 59 9.49 1.40 2.13
N LYS A 60 9.07 0.16 2.33
CA LYS A 60 9.12 -0.49 3.63
C LYS A 60 10.59 -0.61 4.08
N LEU A 61 11.46 -1.08 3.21
CA LEU A 61 12.88 -1.22 3.53
C LEU A 61 13.52 0.12 3.88
N LEU A 62 13.17 1.16 3.14
CA LEU A 62 13.69 2.49 3.41
C LEU A 62 13.24 2.99 4.78
N LYS A 63 11.99 2.74 5.12
CA LYS A 63 11.46 3.16 6.39
C LYS A 63 12.14 2.42 7.53
N GLU A 64 12.56 1.20 7.29
CA GLU A 64 13.26 0.39 8.28
C GLU A 64 14.74 0.75 8.39
N GLY A 65 15.21 1.67 7.58
CA GLY A 65 16.60 2.12 7.65
C GLY A 65 17.59 1.24 6.92
N VAL A 66 17.11 0.40 6.02
CA VAL A 66 18.02 -0.46 5.24
C VAL A 66 18.82 0.41 4.29
N SER A 67 20.10 0.15 4.15
CA SER A 67 20.97 0.97 3.31
C SER A 67 20.64 0.84 1.83
N TYR A 68 20.92 1.90 1.08
CA TYR A 68 20.68 1.91 -0.36
C TYR A 68 21.45 0.78 -1.04
N SER A 69 22.64 0.52 -0.57
CA SER A 69 23.47 -0.53 -1.13
C SER A 69 22.81 -1.89 -1.01
N LYS A 70 22.28 -2.18 0.15
CA LYS A 70 21.62 -3.44 0.40
C LYS A 70 20.33 -3.56 -0.38
N ILE A 71 19.59 -2.46 -0.49
CA ILE A 71 18.35 -2.45 -1.25
C ILE A 71 18.63 -2.73 -2.72
N ARG A 72 19.68 -2.12 -3.28
CA ARG A 72 20.05 -2.34 -4.67
C ARG A 72 20.39 -3.80 -4.89
N GLU A 73 21.07 -4.38 -3.94
CA GLU A 73 21.47 -5.77 -4.04
C GLU A 73 20.26 -6.70 -3.99
N GLU A 74 19.37 -6.47 -3.07
CA GLU A 74 18.18 -7.29 -2.91
C GLU A 74 17.13 -7.14 -4.00
N LEU A 75 16.86 -5.93 -4.40
CA LEU A 75 15.77 -5.67 -5.33
C LEU A 75 16.18 -5.38 -6.76
N GLY A 76 17.48 -5.20 -6.98
CA GLY A 76 17.97 -4.91 -8.32
C GLY A 76 17.45 -3.57 -8.85
N VAL A 77 17.26 -2.59 -7.98
CA VAL A 77 16.79 -1.28 -8.41
C VAL A 77 17.93 -0.26 -8.40
N SER A 78 17.77 0.81 -9.16
CA SER A 78 18.80 1.84 -9.24
C SER A 78 18.70 2.81 -8.06
N SER A 79 19.81 3.54 -7.84
CA SER A 79 19.83 4.58 -6.81
C SER A 79 18.77 5.64 -7.08
N ALA A 80 18.55 5.95 -8.36
CA ALA A 80 17.55 6.93 -8.75
C ALA A 80 16.16 6.49 -8.32
N THR A 81 15.85 5.21 -8.51
CA THR A 81 14.56 4.65 -8.09
C THR A 81 14.41 4.74 -6.59
N ILE A 82 15.48 4.43 -5.85
CA ILE A 82 15.44 4.50 -4.39
C ILE A 82 15.20 5.94 -3.94
N SER A 83 15.89 6.90 -4.55
CA SER A 83 15.74 8.31 -4.19
C SER A 83 14.33 8.81 -4.46
N GLN A 84 13.73 8.37 -5.56
CA GLN A 84 12.36 8.75 -5.87
C GLN A 84 11.41 8.18 -4.86
N THR A 85 11.62 6.93 -4.47
CA THR A 85 10.77 6.28 -3.48
C THR A 85 10.92 6.98 -2.12
N ALA A 86 12.12 7.43 -1.79
CA ALA A 86 12.35 8.14 -0.54
C ALA A 86 11.51 9.42 -0.47
N LYS A 87 11.30 10.08 -1.60
CA LYS A 87 10.44 11.26 -1.62
C LYS A 87 8.99 10.85 -1.51
N TRP A 88 8.64 9.74 -2.12
CA TRP A 88 7.28 9.23 -2.13
C TRP A 88 6.81 8.87 -0.71
N ILE A 89 7.70 8.35 0.10
CA ILE A 89 7.39 7.98 1.48
C ILE A 89 6.80 9.11 2.30
N LYS A 90 7.12 10.33 1.93
CA LYS A 90 6.63 11.49 2.68
C LYS A 90 5.16 11.78 2.44
N LYS A 91 4.57 11.18 1.43
CA LYS A 91 3.16 11.40 1.13
C LYS A 91 2.28 10.67 2.14
N SER A 92 1.22 11.32 2.56
CA SER A 92 0.37 10.80 3.62
C SER A 92 -0.26 9.44 3.26
N GLY A 93 -0.64 9.28 2.01
CA GLY A 93 -1.22 8.00 1.56
C GLY A 93 -0.26 6.85 1.71
N LEU A 94 1.02 7.08 1.41
CA LEU A 94 2.00 6.01 1.55
C LEU A 94 2.32 5.74 3.01
N LYS A 95 2.33 6.77 3.83
CA LYS A 95 2.54 6.58 5.25
C LYS A 95 1.44 5.69 5.82
N LEU A 96 0.21 5.94 5.40
CA LEU A 96 -0.91 5.15 5.83
C LEU A 96 -0.76 3.70 5.37
N ALA A 97 -0.35 3.50 4.11
CA ALA A 97 -0.15 2.17 3.57
C ALA A 97 0.92 1.40 4.34
N LEU A 98 2.04 2.07 4.63
CA LEU A 98 3.12 1.43 5.36
C LEU A 98 2.73 1.10 6.80
N ASN A 99 1.91 1.94 7.41
CA ASN A 99 1.41 1.65 8.74
C ASN A 99 0.58 0.38 8.74
N LYS A 100 -0.21 0.16 7.69
CA LYS A 100 -1.01 -1.05 7.60
C LYS A 100 -0.13 -2.28 7.41
N VAL A 101 0.90 -2.17 6.58
CA VAL A 101 1.83 -3.26 6.36
C VAL A 101 2.52 -3.64 7.68
N GLU A 102 2.97 -2.63 8.41
CA GLU A 102 3.64 -2.85 9.68
C GLU A 102 2.73 -3.47 10.73
N ALA A 103 1.49 -3.03 10.75
CA ALA A 103 0.53 -3.56 11.69
C ALA A 103 0.29 -5.06 11.45
N ASP A 104 0.19 -5.45 10.18
CA ASP A 104 0.00 -6.85 9.82
C ASP A 104 1.20 -7.69 10.22
N GLU A 105 2.40 -7.19 9.97
CA GLU A 105 3.61 -7.90 10.33
C GLU A 105 3.73 -8.07 11.84
N TRP A 106 3.35 -7.02 12.56
CA TRP A 106 3.38 -7.05 14.01
C TRP A 106 2.40 -8.10 14.53
N ALA A 107 1.19 -8.10 14.01
CA ALA A 107 0.16 -9.05 14.40
C ALA A 107 0.60 -10.49 14.15
N GLU A 108 1.25 -10.72 13.02
CA GLU A 108 1.72 -12.04 12.68
C GLU A 108 2.82 -12.51 13.63
N LYS A 109 3.71 -11.61 13.98
CA LYS A 109 4.78 -11.91 14.91
C LYS A 109 4.22 -12.30 16.26
N TRP A 110 3.24 -11.54 16.75
CA TRP A 110 2.63 -11.82 18.03
C TRP A 110 1.88 -13.13 18.02
N SER A 111 1.19 -13.40 16.93
CA SER A 111 0.45 -14.65 16.78
C SER A 111 1.39 -15.83 16.85
N SER A 112 2.53 -15.76 16.18
CA SER A 112 3.53 -16.80 16.20
C SER A 112 4.09 -17.01 17.60
N LYS A 113 4.35 -15.94 18.31
CA LYS A 113 4.87 -16.01 19.65
C LYS A 113 3.89 -16.66 20.60
N ILE A 114 2.63 -16.29 20.47
CA ILE A 114 1.58 -16.85 21.30
C ILE A 114 1.48 -18.36 21.06
N LYS A 115 1.53 -18.76 19.80
CA LYS A 115 1.47 -20.17 19.45
C LYS A 115 2.64 -20.92 20.07
N GLN A 116 3.81 -20.33 20.05
CA GLN A 116 4.98 -20.95 20.64
C GLN A 116 4.82 -21.15 22.14
N LEU A 117 4.19 -20.19 22.79
CA LEU A 117 3.98 -20.27 24.22
C LEU A 117 3.02 -21.41 24.61
N PHE A 118 2.09 -21.71 23.76
CA PHE A 118 1.10 -22.73 24.05
C PHE A 118 1.32 -24.06 23.35
N SER A 119 2.41 -24.21 22.67
CA SER A 119 2.75 -25.50 22.10
C SER A 119 3.95 -26.06 22.85
#